data_80697d5009e0315c059e5dd7a45d3ac4
#
_entry.id   80697d5009e0315c059e5dd7a45d3ac4
#
_cell.length_a   1.000
_cell.length_b   1.000
_cell.length_c   1.000
_cell.angle_alpha   90.00
_cell.angle_beta   90.00
_cell.angle_gamma   90.00
#
_symmetry.space_group_name_H-M   'P 1'
#
loop_
_entity.id
_entity.type
_entity.pdbx_description
1 polymer ?
#
loop_
_entity_poly.entity_id
_entity_poly.type
_entity_poly.pdbx_seq_one_letter_code
_entity_poly.pdbx_strand_id
1 'polypeptide(L)'
;MEKYCNMGKKRTVESLQLSTKSPIFVTKNITAMIHTGERYINPLTDFGFKRIFGTPFNKDLLMSFLNALFNGDPVVSDITYKNSEKFGTNEEARRAVFDVYCTTDTGARIIVEMQNVYQDFYKDRSIYYSTFPIAEQAQRGSWNYELHDVYTIGILNFTFPEDKHSDSSIFREVKLMDTESHEIFYDKLTYIYVELANFHKTLEECDSILEKWIYCLRNLQNLMSRPMALQGRVFEKLFKTAEIAKMTTEDRRAYELSANAYRDIKNGMDAAKREGMEKGIAIGTEKGAQAKALEVARKMKARGLEDGMISEMTGLPAEEIKKL
;
A
#
# COMPACT_ATOMS: atom_id res chain seq x y z
N MET A 1 -25.43 11.04 -66.32
CA MET A 1 -25.42 9.64 -66.85
C MET A 1 -25.49 8.74 -65.66
N GLU A 2 -26.65 8.30 -65.43
CA GLU A 2 -27.21 6.95 -65.57
C GLU A 2 -26.76 6.00 -64.50
N LYS A 3 -27.71 5.69 -63.62
CA LYS A 3 -28.65 4.54 -63.61
C LYS A 3 -27.94 3.26 -63.09
N TYR A 4 -28.40 2.49 -62.17
CA TYR A 4 -29.65 1.81 -61.86
C TYR A 4 -29.66 1.37 -60.40
N CYS A 5 -30.69 1.51 -59.64
CA CYS A 5 -32.00 0.84 -59.54
C CYS A 5 -32.00 -0.45 -58.69
N ASN A 6 -32.66 -0.30 -57.53
CA ASN A 6 -33.70 -1.18 -56.95
C ASN A 6 -33.45 -2.68 -56.69
N MET A 7 -33.71 -3.02 -55.42
CA MET A 7 -34.69 -4.00 -54.92
C MET A 7 -34.39 -4.22 -53.42
N GLY A 8 -35.13 -3.85 -52.44
CA GLY A 8 -36.50 -4.20 -52.13
C GLY A 8 -36.57 -5.51 -51.31
N LYS A 9 -36.50 -5.43 -49.96
CA LYS A 9 -37.21 -6.37 -49.07
C LYS A 9 -37.59 -5.68 -47.76
N LYS A 10 -38.91 -5.45 -47.64
CA LYS A 10 -39.64 -5.16 -46.42
C LYS A 10 -39.40 -6.29 -45.41
N ARG A 11 -38.98 -5.94 -44.20
CA ARG A 11 -39.23 -6.78 -43.02
C ARG A 11 -39.95 -5.94 -41.98
N THR A 12 -41.09 -6.43 -41.63
CA THR A 12 -42.10 -6.02 -40.67
C THR A 12 -41.48 -5.63 -39.31
N VAL A 13 -41.90 -4.47 -38.84
CA VAL A 13 -41.69 -3.98 -37.49
C VAL A 13 -42.68 -4.71 -36.57
N GLU A 14 -42.21 -5.67 -35.79
CA GLU A 14 -42.93 -6.15 -34.63
C GLU A 14 -42.67 -5.22 -33.47
N SER A 15 -43.75 -4.59 -33.01
CA SER A 15 -43.82 -3.73 -31.86
C SER A 15 -43.58 -4.53 -30.59
N LEU A 16 -42.37 -4.39 -29.98
CA LEU A 16 -42.13 -4.79 -28.60
C LEU A 16 -42.72 -3.72 -27.70
N GLN A 17 -43.86 -3.99 -27.11
CA GLN A 17 -44.44 -3.26 -25.99
C GLN A 17 -43.46 -3.28 -24.81
N LEU A 18 -42.82 -2.16 -24.55
CA LEU A 18 -42.10 -1.89 -23.28
C LEU A 18 -43.13 -1.76 -22.15
N SER A 19 -43.22 -2.80 -21.36
CA SER A 19 -43.94 -2.80 -20.09
C SER A 19 -43.27 -1.78 -19.17
N THR A 20 -43.99 -0.67 -18.92
CA THR A 20 -43.70 0.30 -17.87
C THR A 20 -43.87 -0.35 -16.50
N LYS A 21 -42.82 -0.98 -15.97
CA LYS A 21 -42.73 -1.31 -14.54
C LYS A 21 -42.05 -0.13 -13.84
N SER A 22 -42.82 0.42 -12.92
CA SER A 22 -42.61 1.57 -12.02
C SER A 22 -41.18 1.80 -11.51
N PRO A 23 -40.78 3.09 -11.29
CA PRO A 23 -39.48 3.49 -10.74
C PRO A 23 -39.36 3.28 -9.21
N ILE A 24 -40.15 2.38 -8.60
CA ILE A 24 -40.16 2.17 -7.14
C ILE A 24 -39.11 1.13 -6.67
N PHE A 25 -38.45 0.40 -7.60
CA PHE A 25 -37.51 -0.65 -7.20
C PHE A 25 -36.04 -0.20 -7.09
N VAL A 26 -35.69 1.01 -7.50
CA VAL A 26 -34.30 1.50 -7.41
C VAL A 26 -33.99 2.19 -6.07
N THR A 27 -35.03 2.63 -5.34
CA THR A 27 -34.84 3.38 -4.07
C THR A 27 -34.79 2.50 -2.82
N LYS A 28 -35.04 1.18 -2.90
CA LYS A 28 -35.02 0.29 -1.72
C LYS A 28 -33.69 -0.46 -1.48
N ASN A 29 -32.75 -0.42 -2.41
CA ASN A 29 -31.44 -1.08 -2.24
C ASN A 29 -30.30 -0.16 -1.78
N ILE A 30 -30.58 1.13 -1.51
CA ILE A 30 -29.57 2.07 -1.00
C ILE A 30 -29.50 2.09 0.54
N THR A 31 -30.41 1.42 1.22
CA THR A 31 -30.50 1.48 2.69
C THR A 31 -29.98 0.22 3.41
N ALA A 32 -29.41 -0.74 2.70
CA ALA A 32 -28.56 -1.76 3.32
C ALA A 32 -27.12 -1.24 3.42
N MET A 33 -26.94 -0.08 4.03
CA MET A 33 -25.63 0.36 4.51
C MET A 33 -25.19 -0.62 5.58
N ILE A 34 -24.14 -1.37 5.28
CA ILE A 34 -23.47 -2.23 6.24
C ILE A 34 -23.04 -1.32 7.39
N HIS A 35 -23.77 -1.37 8.49
CA HIS A 35 -23.31 -0.86 9.77
C HIS A 35 -22.12 -1.75 10.17
N THR A 36 -20.92 -1.31 9.83
CA THR A 36 -19.69 -2.02 10.23
C THR A 36 -19.47 -2.02 11.73
N GLY A 37 -20.28 -1.33 12.50
CA GLY A 37 -20.07 -1.14 13.94
C GLY A 37 -18.84 -0.29 14.28
N GLU A 38 -18.09 0.12 13.28
CA GLU A 38 -16.88 0.93 13.45
C GLU A 38 -17.26 2.35 13.90
N ARG A 39 -16.62 2.83 14.95
CA ARG A 39 -16.79 4.21 15.42
C ARG A 39 -15.90 5.19 14.67
N TYR A 40 -14.71 4.76 14.31
CA TYR A 40 -13.69 5.59 13.67
C TYR A 40 -13.33 5.04 12.29
N ILE A 41 -12.90 5.94 11.42
CA ILE A 41 -12.43 5.59 10.07
C ILE A 41 -11.18 4.72 10.14
N ASN A 42 -10.99 3.92 9.11
CA ASN A 42 -9.73 3.25 8.85
C ASN A 42 -8.73 4.24 8.23
N PRO A 43 -7.62 4.58 8.92
CA PRO A 43 -6.60 5.50 8.39
C PRO A 43 -5.88 4.96 7.16
N LEU A 44 -5.91 3.64 6.93
CA LEU A 44 -5.24 2.99 5.80
C LEU A 44 -6.08 2.99 4.52
N THR A 45 -7.24 3.61 4.51
CA THR A 45 -7.99 3.89 3.28
C THR A 45 -7.54 5.22 2.69
N ASP A 46 -7.63 5.38 1.37
CA ASP A 46 -7.29 6.64 0.69
C ASP A 46 -8.02 7.84 1.31
N PHE A 47 -9.33 7.70 1.50
CA PHE A 47 -10.15 8.74 2.16
C PHE A 47 -9.70 8.99 3.60
N GLY A 48 -9.49 7.94 4.39
CA GLY A 48 -9.11 8.04 5.79
C GLY A 48 -7.77 8.75 5.97
N PHE A 49 -6.79 8.40 5.15
CA PHE A 49 -5.48 9.01 5.19
C PHE A 49 -5.52 10.49 4.82
N LYS A 50 -6.18 10.82 3.69
CA LYS A 50 -6.33 12.21 3.23
C LYS A 50 -7.15 13.06 4.20
N ARG A 51 -8.15 12.48 4.86
CA ARG A 51 -8.93 13.19 5.89
C ARG A 51 -8.10 13.55 7.11
N ILE A 52 -7.21 12.65 7.54
CA ILE A 52 -6.35 12.87 8.72
C ILE A 52 -5.21 13.83 8.38
N PHE A 53 -4.51 13.61 7.27
CA PHE A 53 -3.26 14.27 6.95
C PHE A 53 -3.30 15.23 5.75
N GLY A 54 -4.30 15.10 4.88
CA GLY A 54 -4.34 15.82 3.59
C GLY A 54 -5.09 17.14 3.60
N THR A 55 -5.57 17.64 4.74
CA THR A 55 -6.37 18.85 4.79
C THR A 55 -5.71 19.96 5.60
N PRO A 56 -5.80 21.24 5.15
CA PRO A 56 -5.24 22.38 5.89
C PRO A 56 -5.78 22.52 7.32
N PHE A 57 -7.02 22.10 7.54
CA PHE A 57 -7.64 22.13 8.87
C PHE A 57 -6.95 21.18 9.87
N ASN A 58 -6.35 20.12 9.36
CA ASN A 58 -5.68 19.07 10.15
C ASN A 58 -4.14 19.11 10.04
N LYS A 59 -3.57 20.25 9.60
CA LYS A 59 -2.12 20.36 9.42
C LYS A 59 -1.32 20.05 10.68
N ASP A 60 -1.86 20.34 11.85
CA ASP A 60 -1.26 20.02 13.15
C ASP A 60 -1.15 18.51 13.43
N LEU A 61 -2.05 17.69 12.87
CA LEU A 61 -1.93 16.23 12.92
C LEU A 61 -0.72 15.76 12.09
N LEU A 62 -0.60 16.28 10.85
CA LEU A 62 0.54 15.94 9.99
C LEU A 62 1.86 16.43 10.61
N MET A 63 1.90 17.68 11.08
CA MET A 63 3.09 18.24 11.74
C MET A 63 3.51 17.41 12.96
N SER A 64 2.56 16.98 13.79
CA SER A 64 2.85 16.13 14.94
C SER A 64 3.42 14.77 14.53
N PHE A 65 2.88 14.17 13.46
CA PHE A 65 3.39 12.93 12.91
C PHE A 65 4.81 13.12 12.34
N LEU A 66 5.04 14.16 11.54
CA LEU A 66 6.35 14.46 10.94
C LEU A 66 7.40 14.74 12.03
N ASN A 67 7.08 15.56 13.04
CA ASN A 67 8.00 15.85 14.15
C ASN A 67 8.33 14.60 14.97
N ALA A 68 7.37 13.69 15.14
CA ALA A 68 7.62 12.41 15.78
C ALA A 68 8.51 11.51 14.91
N LEU A 69 8.31 11.54 13.59
CA LEU A 69 9.09 10.77 12.62
C LEU A 69 10.54 11.24 12.52
N PHE A 70 10.75 12.55 12.49
CA PHE A 70 12.08 13.19 12.46
C PHE A 70 12.76 13.22 13.82
N ASN A 71 12.10 12.74 14.87
CA ASN A 71 12.58 12.83 16.26
C ASN A 71 12.96 14.27 16.67
N GLY A 72 12.25 15.27 16.10
CA GLY A 72 12.45 16.69 16.35
C GLY A 72 13.63 17.34 15.62
N ASP A 73 14.27 16.65 14.68
CA ASP A 73 15.33 17.20 13.82
C ASP A 73 15.21 16.68 12.38
N PRO A 74 14.76 17.50 11.41
CA PRO A 74 14.37 18.90 11.57
C PRO A 74 13.02 19.10 12.27
N VAL A 75 12.85 20.23 12.95
CA VAL A 75 11.56 20.64 13.52
C VAL A 75 10.68 21.23 12.44
N VAL A 76 9.48 20.69 12.28
CA VAL A 76 8.44 21.23 11.39
C VAL A 76 7.52 22.14 12.21
N SER A 77 7.66 23.44 12.05
CA SER A 77 6.88 24.46 12.79
C SER A 77 5.60 24.86 12.05
N ASP A 78 5.63 24.83 10.72
CA ASP A 78 4.46 25.05 9.88
C ASP A 78 4.59 24.32 8.53
N ILE A 79 3.44 24.05 7.89
CA ILE A 79 3.36 23.44 6.57
C ILE A 79 2.35 24.17 5.69
N THR A 80 2.67 24.20 4.38
CA THR A 80 1.77 24.64 3.32
C THR A 80 1.52 23.51 2.35
N TYR A 81 0.27 23.08 2.21
CA TYR A 81 -0.09 22.04 1.24
C TYR A 81 0.11 22.55 -0.20
N LYS A 82 0.61 21.67 -1.03
CA LYS A 82 0.80 21.88 -2.47
C LYS A 82 -0.17 21.01 -3.27
N ASN A 83 -0.33 21.34 -4.55
CA ASN A 83 -1.07 20.44 -5.43
C ASN A 83 -0.37 19.08 -5.49
N SER A 84 -1.11 18.03 -5.10
CA SER A 84 -0.64 16.66 -5.09
C SER A 84 -0.66 16.01 -6.48
N GLU A 85 -1.34 16.62 -7.47
CA GLU A 85 -1.31 16.15 -8.86
C GLU A 85 -0.23 16.89 -9.63
N LYS A 86 0.73 16.14 -10.16
CA LYS A 86 1.80 16.65 -11.00
C LYS A 86 1.71 16.05 -12.39
N PHE A 87 1.70 16.94 -13.37
CA PHE A 87 1.79 16.55 -14.77
C PHE A 87 3.24 16.44 -15.15
N GLY A 88 3.58 15.39 -15.90
CA GLY A 88 4.90 15.35 -16.55
C GLY A 88 5.08 16.54 -17.51
N THR A 89 6.29 16.78 -17.93
CA THR A 89 6.68 17.91 -18.79
C THR A 89 6.00 17.90 -20.17
N ASN A 90 5.41 16.77 -20.58
CA ASN A 90 4.67 16.58 -21.84
C ASN A 90 3.32 15.94 -21.56
N GLU A 91 2.34 16.10 -22.46
CA GLU A 91 1.00 15.50 -22.36
C GLU A 91 1.05 13.96 -22.25
N GLU A 92 2.07 13.32 -22.78
CA GLU A 92 2.30 11.87 -22.72
C GLU A 92 3.01 11.41 -21.43
N ALA A 93 3.57 12.33 -20.63
CA ALA A 93 4.28 11.98 -19.42
C ALA A 93 3.29 11.56 -18.32
N ARG A 94 3.65 10.46 -17.64
CA ARG A 94 2.81 9.89 -16.57
C ARG A 94 2.60 10.91 -15.45
N ARG A 95 1.36 11.10 -15.04
CA ARG A 95 1.00 11.92 -13.87
C ARG A 95 1.55 11.26 -12.61
N ALA A 96 2.12 12.08 -11.73
CA ALA A 96 2.35 11.69 -10.35
C ALA A 96 1.19 12.26 -9.51
N VAL A 97 0.57 11.40 -8.72
CA VAL A 97 -0.46 11.78 -7.75
C VAL A 97 0.05 11.35 -6.39
N PHE A 98 0.23 12.32 -5.51
CA PHE A 98 0.69 12.10 -4.13
C PHE A 98 -0.52 12.11 -3.18
N ASP A 99 -0.48 11.31 -2.12
CA ASP A 99 -1.51 11.38 -1.09
C ASP A 99 -1.45 12.70 -0.35
N VAL A 100 -0.23 13.12 0.05
CA VAL A 100 0.03 14.43 0.64
C VAL A 100 1.33 15.00 0.06
N TYR A 101 1.29 16.26 -0.32
CA TYR A 101 2.47 17.05 -0.69
C TYR A 101 2.45 18.40 0.01
N CYS A 102 3.50 18.73 0.73
CA CYS A 102 3.59 19.99 1.45
C CYS A 102 5.01 20.57 1.44
N THR A 103 5.10 21.85 1.80
CA THR A 103 6.35 22.57 2.03
C THR A 103 6.36 23.03 3.48
N THR A 104 7.49 22.90 4.16
CA THR A 104 7.69 23.45 5.50
C THR A 104 7.99 24.95 5.46
N ASP A 105 7.95 25.58 6.61
CA ASP A 105 8.41 26.97 6.82
C ASP A 105 9.89 27.19 6.47
N THR A 106 10.74 26.16 6.57
CA THR A 106 12.15 26.18 6.17
C THR A 106 12.37 25.95 4.66
N GLY A 107 11.29 25.69 3.91
CA GLY A 107 11.35 25.43 2.47
C GLY A 107 11.52 23.96 2.09
N ALA A 108 11.68 23.06 3.03
CA ALA A 108 11.75 21.62 2.75
C ALA A 108 10.47 21.12 2.06
N ARG A 109 10.62 20.19 1.12
CA ARG A 109 9.56 19.58 0.34
C ARG A 109 9.28 18.18 0.89
N ILE A 110 8.04 17.91 1.26
CA ILE A 110 7.67 16.62 1.86
C ILE A 110 6.54 15.99 1.06
N ILE A 111 6.79 14.77 0.55
CA ILE A 111 5.78 13.88 0.00
C ILE A 111 5.51 12.81 1.04
N VAL A 112 4.23 12.54 1.33
CA VAL A 112 3.81 11.40 2.16
C VAL A 112 2.85 10.54 1.36
N GLU A 113 3.18 9.26 1.25
CA GLU A 113 2.44 8.23 0.53
C GLU A 113 2.03 7.12 1.49
N MET A 114 0.78 6.69 1.43
CA MET A 114 0.30 5.53 2.14
C MET A 114 0.07 4.37 1.16
N GLN A 115 0.77 3.26 1.36
CA GLN A 115 0.71 2.12 0.48
C GLN A 115 0.30 0.85 1.22
N ASN A 116 -0.85 0.29 0.83
CA ASN A 116 -1.40 -0.89 1.50
C ASN A 116 -0.83 -2.22 1.01
N VAL A 117 -0.39 -2.26 -0.23
CA VAL A 117 -0.01 -3.47 -0.95
C VAL A 117 1.37 -3.28 -1.54
N TYR A 118 2.23 -4.28 -1.36
CA TYR A 118 3.50 -4.31 -2.07
C TYR A 118 3.25 -4.26 -3.59
N GLN A 119 3.95 -3.38 -4.25
CA GLN A 119 3.98 -3.27 -5.70
C GLN A 119 5.42 -3.41 -6.15
N ASP A 120 5.62 -4.20 -7.19
CA ASP A 120 6.91 -4.25 -7.87
C ASP A 120 7.34 -2.83 -8.25
N PHE A 121 8.64 -2.55 -8.11
CA PHE A 121 9.21 -1.25 -8.42
C PHE A 121 8.71 -0.08 -7.52
N TYR A 122 8.27 -0.37 -6.28
CA TYR A 122 7.86 0.71 -5.37
C TYR A 122 9.02 1.64 -5.02
N LYS A 123 10.24 1.10 -4.85
CA LYS A 123 11.46 1.90 -4.62
C LYS A 123 11.73 2.83 -5.82
N ASP A 124 11.63 2.31 -7.05
CA ASP A 124 11.77 3.12 -8.28
C ASP A 124 10.71 4.22 -8.34
N ARG A 125 9.46 3.91 -7.98
CA ARG A 125 8.37 4.90 -7.94
C ARG A 125 8.65 6.00 -6.92
N SER A 126 9.16 5.69 -5.74
CA SER A 126 9.48 6.70 -4.73
C SER A 126 10.63 7.62 -5.18
N ILE A 127 11.63 7.07 -5.88
CA ILE A 127 12.69 7.85 -6.53
C ILE A 127 12.11 8.74 -7.63
N TYR A 128 11.28 8.18 -8.52
CA TYR A 128 10.62 8.98 -9.56
C TYR A 128 9.78 10.12 -8.97
N TYR A 129 9.03 9.86 -7.90
CA TYR A 129 8.22 10.88 -7.24
C TYR A 129 9.05 12.01 -6.64
N SER A 130 10.23 11.72 -6.09
CA SER A 130 11.12 12.74 -5.53
C SER A 130 11.68 13.71 -6.59
N THR A 131 11.68 13.33 -7.87
CA THR A 131 12.16 14.21 -8.95
C THR A 131 11.26 15.44 -9.15
N PHE A 132 9.96 15.34 -8.86
CA PHE A 132 9.04 16.46 -9.03
C PHE A 132 9.34 17.62 -8.07
N PRO A 133 9.41 17.43 -6.74
CA PRO A 133 9.79 18.50 -5.82
C PRO A 133 11.22 19.01 -6.04
N ILE A 134 12.14 18.22 -6.58
CA ILE A 134 13.47 18.68 -6.99
C ILE A 134 13.35 19.63 -8.19
N ALA A 135 12.66 19.20 -9.26
CA ALA A 135 12.50 19.99 -10.47
C ALA A 135 11.71 21.30 -10.24
N GLU A 136 10.74 21.30 -9.32
CA GLU A 136 9.98 22.49 -8.95
C GLU A 136 10.82 23.58 -8.28
N GLN A 137 12.00 23.28 -7.78
CA GLN A 137 12.87 24.24 -7.16
C GLN A 137 13.70 25.03 -8.19
N ALA A 138 13.71 24.57 -9.45
CA ALA A 138 14.43 25.25 -10.51
C ALA A 138 13.91 26.68 -10.72
N GLN A 139 14.81 27.66 -10.71
CA GLN A 139 14.51 29.07 -10.88
C GLN A 139 14.87 29.53 -12.29
N ARG A 140 14.14 30.52 -12.80
CA ARG A 140 14.48 31.16 -14.06
C ARG A 140 15.60 32.20 -13.85
N GLY A 141 16.53 32.29 -14.78
CA GLY A 141 17.66 33.21 -14.70
C GLY A 141 18.88 32.62 -14.03
N SER A 142 19.66 33.43 -13.33
CA SER A 142 20.86 32.98 -12.60
C SER A 142 20.45 32.27 -11.32
N TRP A 143 20.61 30.97 -11.29
CA TRP A 143 20.37 30.10 -10.14
C TRP A 143 21.68 29.36 -9.79
N ASN A 144 22.02 29.32 -8.52
CA ASN A 144 23.20 28.63 -7.99
C ASN A 144 23.03 27.12 -7.78
N TYR A 145 21.89 26.57 -8.20
CA TYR A 145 21.51 25.16 -8.02
C TYR A 145 21.33 24.71 -6.55
N GLU A 146 21.22 25.65 -5.61
CA GLU A 146 20.92 25.32 -4.24
C GLU A 146 19.51 24.74 -4.11
N LEU A 147 19.41 23.57 -3.47
CA LEU A 147 18.16 22.88 -3.21
C LEU A 147 17.81 22.93 -1.72
N HIS A 148 16.53 23.05 -1.43
CA HIS A 148 15.99 22.70 -0.12
C HIS A 148 15.83 21.19 -0.01
N ASP A 149 15.72 20.69 1.23
CA ASP A 149 15.53 19.29 1.51
C ASP A 149 14.28 18.72 0.85
N VAL A 150 14.40 17.48 0.39
CA VAL A 150 13.30 16.71 -0.17
C VAL A 150 13.17 15.41 0.61
N TYR A 151 12.01 15.24 1.24
CA TYR A 151 11.65 14.03 1.96
C TYR A 151 10.55 13.29 1.20
N THR A 152 10.77 12.01 0.91
CA THR A 152 9.76 11.10 0.39
C THR A 152 9.47 10.05 1.45
N ILE A 153 8.28 10.13 2.05
CA ILE A 153 7.88 9.30 3.18
C ILE A 153 6.85 8.28 2.71
N GLY A 154 7.20 7.00 2.78
CA GLY A 154 6.30 5.88 2.51
C GLY A 154 5.79 5.26 3.81
N ILE A 155 4.47 5.29 4.03
CA ILE A 155 3.80 4.57 5.12
C ILE A 155 3.29 3.27 4.53
N LEU A 156 3.93 2.14 4.89
CA LEU A 156 3.78 0.86 4.21
C LEU A 156 3.05 -0.16 5.10
N ASN A 157 1.95 -0.69 4.61
CA ASN A 157 1.23 -1.79 5.28
C ASN A 157 1.78 -3.17 4.85
N PHE A 158 3.03 -3.22 4.44
CA PHE A 158 3.78 -4.42 4.07
C PHE A 158 5.26 -4.24 4.44
N THR A 159 6.06 -5.30 4.28
CA THR A 159 7.52 -5.29 4.34
C THR A 159 8.10 -5.53 2.96
N PHE A 160 9.29 -5.00 2.68
CA PHE A 160 9.98 -5.29 1.42
C PHE A 160 10.47 -6.74 1.40
N PRO A 161 10.00 -7.59 0.46
CA PRO A 161 10.31 -9.02 0.45
C PRO A 161 11.79 -9.32 0.14
N GLU A 162 12.48 -8.40 -0.56
CA GLU A 162 13.89 -8.50 -0.88
C GLU A 162 14.80 -8.17 0.31
N ASP A 163 14.30 -7.45 1.30
CA ASP A 163 15.06 -7.05 2.48
C ASP A 163 15.02 -8.16 3.52
N LYS A 164 15.79 -9.24 3.27
CA LYS A 164 15.88 -10.43 4.14
C LYS A 164 16.65 -10.20 5.44
N HIS A 165 16.98 -8.95 5.76
CA HIS A 165 17.67 -8.65 7.00
C HIS A 165 16.71 -8.86 8.16
N SER A 166 17.17 -9.67 9.10
CA SER A 166 16.50 -10.17 10.30
C SER A 166 15.98 -9.09 11.27
N ASP A 167 16.15 -7.83 10.94
CA ASP A 167 15.66 -6.74 11.75
C ASP A 167 14.23 -6.40 11.35
N SER A 168 13.34 -6.68 12.29
CA SER A 168 11.97 -6.19 12.35
C SER A 168 11.92 -4.66 12.50
N SER A 169 12.83 -3.92 11.86
CA SER A 169 12.85 -2.48 11.90
C SER A 169 11.59 -1.92 11.27
N ILE A 170 10.90 -1.08 12.03
CA ILE A 170 9.69 -0.40 11.58
C ILE A 170 10.06 0.80 10.71
N PHE A 171 11.26 1.31 10.86
CA PHE A 171 11.73 2.56 10.29
C PHE A 171 13.00 2.36 9.48
N ARG A 172 13.01 2.91 8.25
CA ARG A 172 14.20 2.94 7.39
C ARG A 172 14.39 4.34 6.85
N GLU A 173 15.57 4.86 7.06
CA GLU A 173 16.03 6.11 6.44
C GLU A 173 17.07 5.78 5.37
N VAL A 174 16.89 6.33 4.17
CA VAL A 174 17.76 6.09 3.02
C VAL A 174 18.20 7.43 2.45
N LYS A 175 19.52 7.60 2.32
CA LYS A 175 20.20 8.77 1.76
C LYS A 175 21.21 8.36 0.70
N LEU A 176 21.67 9.32 -0.07
CA LEU A 176 22.78 9.10 -0.99
C LEU A 176 24.09 8.98 -0.18
N MET A 177 24.80 7.90 -0.42
CA MET A 177 26.00 7.54 0.32
C MET A 177 27.15 7.25 -0.65
N ASP A 178 28.36 7.65 -0.30
CA ASP A 178 29.56 7.22 -0.97
C ASP A 178 29.83 5.74 -0.64
N THR A 179 30.00 4.92 -1.69
CA THR A 179 30.10 3.46 -1.53
C THR A 179 31.48 3.00 -1.05
N GLU A 180 32.50 3.85 -1.09
CA GLU A 180 33.85 3.51 -0.60
C GLU A 180 34.03 3.96 0.86
N SER A 181 33.68 5.23 1.16
CA SER A 181 33.82 5.77 2.52
C SER A 181 32.69 5.39 3.45
N HIS A 182 31.53 4.97 2.94
CA HIS A 182 30.27 4.75 3.67
C HIS A 182 29.75 5.99 4.40
N GLU A 183 30.11 7.18 3.93
CA GLU A 183 29.64 8.45 4.47
C GLU A 183 28.47 8.99 3.62
N ILE A 184 27.58 9.76 4.25
CA ILE A 184 26.49 10.42 3.54
C ILE A 184 27.08 11.48 2.60
N PHE A 185 26.94 11.23 1.30
CA PHE A 185 27.41 12.15 0.27
C PHE A 185 26.50 13.37 0.09
N TYR A 186 25.17 13.14 0.24
CA TYR A 186 24.17 14.20 0.10
C TYR A 186 23.00 13.96 1.03
N ASP A 187 22.75 14.88 1.94
CA ASP A 187 21.80 14.77 3.03
C ASP A 187 20.41 15.39 2.73
N LYS A 188 20.31 16.27 1.72
CA LYS A 188 19.06 16.97 1.38
C LYS A 188 18.07 16.13 0.56
N LEU A 189 18.38 14.88 0.24
CA LEU A 189 17.45 13.94 -0.39
C LEU A 189 17.31 12.70 0.48
N THR A 190 16.17 12.58 1.14
CA THR A 190 15.93 11.53 2.11
C THR A 190 14.65 10.76 1.80
N TYR A 191 14.74 9.43 1.80
CA TYR A 191 13.58 8.55 1.73
C TYR A 191 13.38 7.90 3.09
N ILE A 192 12.15 7.91 3.58
CA ILE A 192 11.78 7.31 4.85
C ILE A 192 10.67 6.29 4.59
N TYR A 193 10.90 5.06 5.02
CA TYR A 193 9.89 4.01 4.93
C TYR A 193 9.49 3.57 6.34
N VAL A 194 8.19 3.67 6.63
CA VAL A 194 7.58 3.23 7.89
C VAL A 194 6.81 1.95 7.59
N GLU A 195 7.40 0.80 7.93
CA GLU A 195 6.84 -0.52 7.68
C GLU A 195 5.87 -0.92 8.80
N LEU A 196 4.61 -0.51 8.67
CA LEU A 196 3.58 -0.78 9.68
C LEU A 196 3.40 -2.28 9.97
N ALA A 197 3.64 -3.14 8.98
CA ALA A 197 3.51 -4.59 9.14
C ALA A 197 4.44 -5.16 10.23
N ASN A 198 5.58 -4.52 10.47
CA ASN A 198 6.56 -4.91 11.50
C ASN A 198 6.23 -4.37 12.90
N PHE A 199 5.21 -3.53 13.04
CA PHE A 199 4.83 -2.99 14.35
C PHE A 199 3.88 -3.94 15.08
N HIS A 200 4.32 -4.50 16.19
CA HIS A 200 3.56 -5.49 16.98
C HIS A 200 3.28 -5.05 18.42
N LYS A 201 3.72 -3.84 18.80
CA LYS A 201 3.50 -3.32 20.15
C LYS A 201 2.01 -3.08 20.46
N THR A 202 1.63 -3.37 21.67
CA THR A 202 0.36 -2.90 22.26
C THR A 202 0.45 -1.41 22.56
N LEU A 203 -0.66 -0.77 22.89
CA LEU A 203 -0.65 0.66 23.21
C LEU A 203 0.14 0.96 24.50
N GLU A 204 0.08 0.04 25.44
CA GLU A 204 0.79 0.12 26.73
C GLU A 204 2.31 0.03 26.57
N GLU A 205 2.77 -0.63 25.50
CA GLU A 205 4.18 -0.75 25.14
C GLU A 205 4.70 0.40 24.29
N CYS A 206 3.81 1.36 23.91
CA CYS A 206 4.19 2.52 23.13
C CYS A 206 4.76 3.63 24.01
N ASP A 207 6.07 3.78 24.01
CA ASP A 207 6.78 4.78 24.80
C ASP A 207 6.88 6.14 24.09
N SER A 208 7.08 6.14 22.77
CA SER A 208 7.26 7.35 21.98
C SER A 208 5.96 7.85 21.33
N ILE A 209 5.94 9.13 20.95
CA ILE A 209 4.84 9.73 20.16
C ILE A 209 4.73 9.06 18.78
N LEU A 210 5.86 8.69 18.17
CA LEU A 210 5.86 7.97 16.88
C LEU A 210 5.18 6.62 17.00
N GLU A 211 5.50 5.83 18.02
CA GLU A 211 4.85 4.53 18.26
C GLU A 211 3.34 4.67 18.47
N LYS A 212 2.91 5.70 19.22
CA LYS A 212 1.48 6.01 19.40
C LYS A 212 0.80 6.39 18.08
N TRP A 213 1.48 7.12 17.20
CA TRP A 213 1.00 7.40 15.85
C TRP A 213 0.87 6.13 15.00
N ILE A 214 1.90 5.27 14.99
CA ILE A 214 1.89 4.00 14.27
C ILE A 214 0.76 3.10 14.79
N TYR A 215 0.61 3.02 16.13
CA TYR A 215 -0.50 2.28 16.74
C TYR A 215 -1.86 2.80 16.25
N CYS A 216 -2.06 4.13 16.24
CA CYS A 216 -3.29 4.73 15.74
C CYS A 216 -3.53 4.42 14.27
N LEU A 217 -2.52 4.53 13.42
CA LEU A 217 -2.66 4.23 12.00
C LEU A 217 -3.12 2.78 11.74
N ARG A 218 -2.66 1.83 12.56
CA ARG A 218 -3.04 0.42 12.44
C ARG A 218 -4.38 0.05 13.06
N ASN A 219 -4.70 0.69 14.19
CA ASN A 219 -5.73 0.16 15.09
C ASN A 219 -6.94 1.08 15.27
N LEU A 220 -6.91 2.33 14.80
CA LEU A 220 -7.94 3.34 15.06
C LEU A 220 -9.35 2.84 14.73
N GLN A 221 -9.53 2.16 13.61
CA GLN A 221 -10.82 1.59 13.19
C GLN A 221 -11.40 0.56 14.17
N ASN A 222 -10.54 -0.10 14.94
CA ASN A 222 -10.93 -1.15 15.88
C ASN A 222 -11.28 -0.59 17.27
N LEU A 223 -11.03 0.69 17.50
CA LEU A 223 -11.25 1.31 18.80
C LEU A 223 -12.69 1.82 18.94
N MET A 224 -13.30 1.56 20.10
CA MET A 224 -14.64 2.05 20.43
C MET A 224 -14.61 3.36 21.21
N SER A 225 -13.47 3.72 21.78
CA SER A 225 -13.25 4.96 22.53
C SER A 225 -11.78 5.33 22.50
N ARG A 226 -11.46 6.59 22.85
CA ARG A 226 -10.08 7.05 22.96
C ARG A 226 -9.46 6.50 24.24
N PRO A 227 -8.38 5.68 24.14
CA PRO A 227 -7.67 5.15 25.32
C PRO A 227 -7.01 6.24 26.18
N MET A 228 -6.80 5.95 27.45
CA MET A 228 -6.13 6.88 28.39
C MET A 228 -4.70 7.24 27.96
N ALA A 229 -3.96 6.32 27.36
CA ALA A 229 -2.61 6.57 26.86
C ALA A 229 -2.54 7.57 25.68
N LEU A 230 -3.71 7.90 25.06
CA LEU A 230 -3.86 8.81 23.91
C LEU A 230 -4.60 10.10 24.28
N GLN A 231 -4.45 10.62 25.50
CA GLN A 231 -5.17 11.82 25.99
C GLN A 231 -4.54 13.15 25.54
N GLY A 232 -3.40 13.15 24.89
CA GLY A 232 -2.77 14.36 24.36
C GLY A 232 -3.67 15.10 23.34
N ARG A 233 -3.53 16.43 23.27
CA ARG A 233 -4.35 17.31 22.41
C ARG A 233 -4.39 16.87 20.94
N VAL A 234 -3.26 16.39 20.41
CA VAL A 234 -3.16 15.94 19.02
C VAL A 234 -3.98 14.67 18.80
N PHE A 235 -3.93 13.72 19.71
CA PHE A 235 -4.74 12.51 19.63
C PHE A 235 -6.22 12.80 19.86
N GLU A 236 -6.54 13.74 20.75
CA GLU A 236 -7.93 14.21 20.89
C GLU A 236 -8.49 14.72 19.57
N LYS A 237 -7.72 15.53 18.85
CA LYS A 237 -8.13 16.03 17.53
C LYS A 237 -8.21 14.90 16.52
N LEU A 238 -7.25 13.95 16.52
CA LEU A 238 -7.29 12.77 15.66
C LEU A 238 -8.60 12.00 15.82
N PHE A 239 -8.98 11.65 17.04
CA PHE A 239 -10.20 10.91 17.32
C PHE A 239 -11.47 11.69 16.94
N LYS A 240 -11.49 13.01 17.15
CA LYS A 240 -12.60 13.87 16.70
C LYS A 240 -12.73 13.93 15.18
N THR A 241 -11.60 14.00 14.48
CA THR A 241 -11.54 14.04 12.99
C THR A 241 -11.97 12.71 12.38
N ALA A 242 -11.60 11.59 13.04
CA ALA A 242 -11.86 10.24 12.57
C ALA A 242 -13.27 9.72 12.89
N GLU A 243 -14.08 10.43 13.69
CA GLU A 243 -15.37 9.92 14.13
C GLU A 243 -16.41 9.91 13.01
N ILE A 244 -16.83 8.71 12.60
CA ILE A 244 -17.73 8.48 11.45
C ILE A 244 -19.10 9.19 11.65
N ALA A 245 -19.63 9.19 12.88
CA ALA A 245 -20.90 9.82 13.19
C ALA A 245 -20.92 11.33 12.94
N LYS A 246 -19.77 11.98 12.85
CA LYS A 246 -19.62 13.43 12.61
C LYS A 246 -19.36 13.79 11.16
N MET A 247 -19.36 12.82 10.27
CA MET A 247 -19.18 13.05 8.84
C MET A 247 -20.44 13.60 8.20
N THR A 248 -20.26 14.42 7.16
CA THR A 248 -21.33 14.73 6.23
C THR A 248 -21.77 13.48 5.48
N THR A 249 -22.92 13.52 4.83
CA THR A 249 -23.40 12.41 4.01
C THR A 249 -22.45 12.11 2.85
N GLU A 250 -21.88 13.17 2.25
CA GLU A 250 -20.92 13.07 1.15
C GLU A 250 -19.62 12.42 1.62
N ASP A 251 -19.04 12.89 2.71
CA ASP A 251 -17.83 12.34 3.31
C ASP A 251 -18.01 10.87 3.69
N ARG A 252 -19.15 10.54 4.29
CA ARG A 252 -19.47 9.17 4.67
C ARG A 252 -19.53 8.25 3.47
N ARG A 253 -20.19 8.70 2.39
CA ARG A 253 -20.24 7.94 1.13
C ARG A 253 -18.85 7.75 0.52
N ALA A 254 -18.05 8.79 0.49
CA ALA A 254 -16.67 8.72 -0.01
C ALA A 254 -15.82 7.75 0.83
N TYR A 255 -15.97 7.79 2.16
CA TYR A 255 -15.31 6.83 3.06
C TYR A 255 -15.75 5.40 2.78
N GLU A 256 -17.05 5.13 2.65
CA GLU A 256 -17.59 3.78 2.38
C GLU A 256 -17.04 3.20 1.08
N LEU A 257 -16.96 4.01 0.01
CA LEU A 257 -16.36 3.60 -1.26
C LEU A 257 -14.86 3.25 -1.09
N SER A 258 -14.11 4.09 -0.40
CA SER A 258 -12.70 3.87 -0.13
C SER A 258 -12.45 2.65 0.78
N ALA A 259 -13.29 2.44 1.80
CA ALA A 259 -13.22 1.29 2.69
C ALA A 259 -13.54 -0.02 1.96
N ASN A 260 -14.52 -0.01 1.04
CA ASN A 260 -14.83 -1.18 0.22
C ASN A 260 -13.66 -1.51 -0.72
N ALA A 261 -13.09 -0.52 -1.42
CA ALA A 261 -11.93 -0.73 -2.26
C ALA A 261 -10.73 -1.32 -1.47
N TYR A 262 -10.50 -0.83 -0.25
CA TYR A 262 -9.47 -1.37 0.65
C TYR A 262 -9.75 -2.85 1.00
N ARG A 263 -11.01 -3.19 1.36
CA ARG A 263 -11.41 -4.58 1.69
C ARG A 263 -11.26 -5.51 0.49
N ASP A 264 -11.64 -5.06 -0.71
CA ASP A 264 -11.54 -5.86 -1.92
C ASP A 264 -10.07 -6.19 -2.25
N ILE A 265 -9.18 -5.21 -2.16
CA ILE A 265 -7.75 -5.41 -2.33
C ILE A 265 -7.21 -6.39 -1.28
N LYS A 266 -7.54 -6.19 0.00
CA LYS A 266 -7.11 -7.07 1.10
C LYS A 266 -7.59 -8.51 0.90
N ASN A 267 -8.87 -8.69 0.59
CA ASN A 267 -9.44 -10.03 0.35
C ASN A 267 -8.78 -10.74 -0.84
N GLY A 268 -8.51 -10.00 -1.92
CA GLY A 268 -7.79 -10.53 -3.09
C GLY A 268 -6.38 -11.00 -2.74
N MET A 269 -5.65 -10.23 -1.94
CA MET A 269 -4.31 -10.59 -1.46
C MET A 269 -4.33 -11.82 -0.55
N ASP A 270 -5.26 -11.86 0.41
CA ASP A 270 -5.39 -12.98 1.35
C ASP A 270 -5.74 -14.27 0.59
N ALA A 271 -6.57 -14.17 -0.46
CA ALA A 271 -6.88 -15.30 -1.35
C ALA A 271 -5.64 -15.77 -2.13
N ALA A 272 -4.91 -14.85 -2.77
CA ALA A 272 -3.71 -15.17 -3.52
C ALA A 272 -2.61 -15.78 -2.63
N LYS A 273 -2.46 -15.27 -1.41
CA LYS A 273 -1.50 -15.81 -0.42
C LYS A 273 -1.86 -17.25 -0.02
N ARG A 274 -3.15 -17.53 0.24
CA ARG A 274 -3.61 -18.90 0.55
C ARG A 274 -3.34 -19.84 -0.61
N GLU A 275 -3.73 -19.46 -1.82
CA GLU A 275 -3.50 -20.28 -3.03
C GLU A 275 -2.02 -20.54 -3.27
N GLY A 276 -1.18 -19.52 -3.12
CA GLY A 276 0.27 -19.66 -3.24
C GLY A 276 0.86 -20.60 -2.18
N MET A 277 0.36 -20.50 -0.93
CA MET A 277 0.80 -21.36 0.17
C MET A 277 0.38 -22.83 -0.06
N GLU A 278 -0.86 -23.08 -0.49
CA GLU A 278 -1.36 -24.41 -0.82
C GLU A 278 -0.56 -25.06 -1.95
N LYS A 279 -0.31 -24.31 -3.03
CA LYS A 279 0.55 -24.77 -4.14
C LYS A 279 1.98 -25.05 -3.66
N GLY A 280 2.54 -24.15 -2.84
CA GLY A 280 3.88 -24.31 -2.29
C GLY A 280 4.02 -25.56 -1.41
N ILE A 281 3.03 -25.84 -0.56
CA ILE A 281 2.97 -27.05 0.28
C ILE A 281 2.87 -28.29 -0.61
N ALA A 282 1.99 -28.30 -1.62
CA ALA A 282 1.84 -29.46 -2.51
C ALA A 282 3.14 -29.77 -3.25
N ILE A 283 3.78 -28.77 -3.86
CA ILE A 283 5.06 -28.90 -4.56
C ILE A 283 6.18 -29.34 -3.59
N GLY A 284 6.22 -28.74 -2.40
CA GLY A 284 7.20 -29.07 -1.37
C GLY A 284 7.07 -30.52 -0.89
N THR A 285 5.84 -30.97 -0.66
CA THR A 285 5.55 -32.36 -0.24
C THR A 285 5.95 -33.35 -1.32
N GLU A 286 5.60 -33.10 -2.58
CA GLU A 286 5.98 -33.95 -3.71
C GLU A 286 7.50 -34.05 -3.88
N LYS A 287 8.18 -32.90 -3.91
CA LYS A 287 9.66 -32.87 -4.01
C LYS A 287 10.34 -33.53 -2.81
N GLY A 288 9.79 -33.34 -1.61
CA GLY A 288 10.30 -33.97 -0.39
C GLY A 288 10.16 -35.50 -0.43
N ALA A 289 9.01 -36.01 -0.86
CA ALA A 289 8.75 -37.43 -1.06
C ALA A 289 9.69 -38.05 -2.09
N GLN A 290 9.85 -37.39 -3.25
CA GLN A 290 10.75 -37.84 -4.30
C GLN A 290 12.22 -37.84 -3.84
N ALA A 291 12.68 -36.80 -3.16
CA ALA A 291 14.04 -36.74 -2.62
C ALA A 291 14.28 -37.87 -1.59
N LYS A 292 13.28 -38.13 -0.74
CA LYS A 292 13.36 -39.23 0.23
C LYS A 292 13.37 -40.59 -0.44
N ALA A 293 12.55 -40.82 -1.45
CA ALA A 293 12.55 -42.05 -2.24
C ALA A 293 13.90 -42.29 -2.90
N LEU A 294 14.51 -41.27 -3.51
CA LEU A 294 15.86 -41.33 -4.08
C LEU A 294 16.94 -41.65 -3.05
N GLU A 295 16.88 -41.02 -1.87
CA GLU A 295 17.82 -41.33 -0.77
C GLU A 295 17.74 -42.80 -0.35
N VAL A 296 16.49 -43.30 -0.17
CA VAL A 296 16.25 -44.71 0.18
C VAL A 296 16.76 -45.65 -0.91
N ALA A 297 16.43 -45.36 -2.18
CA ALA A 297 16.85 -46.14 -3.32
C ALA A 297 18.40 -46.27 -3.41
N ARG A 298 19.12 -45.17 -3.20
CA ARG A 298 20.60 -45.18 -3.16
C ARG A 298 21.13 -46.08 -2.02
N LYS A 299 20.54 -46.04 -0.84
CA LYS A 299 20.92 -46.89 0.28
C LYS A 299 20.65 -48.37 0.02
N MET A 300 19.51 -48.66 -0.66
CA MET A 300 19.17 -50.06 -1.03
C MET A 300 20.10 -50.57 -2.11
N LYS A 301 20.39 -49.76 -3.12
CA LYS A 301 21.35 -50.14 -4.20
C LYS A 301 22.75 -50.40 -3.67
N ALA A 302 23.23 -49.55 -2.73
CA ALA A 302 24.52 -49.73 -2.06
C ALA A 302 24.57 -51.00 -1.21
N ARG A 303 23.44 -51.59 -0.82
CA ARG A 303 23.34 -52.89 -0.13
C ARG A 303 23.13 -54.06 -1.06
N GLY A 304 23.15 -53.84 -2.37
CA GLY A 304 23.08 -54.91 -3.38
C GLY A 304 21.67 -55.43 -3.67
N LEU A 305 20.61 -54.68 -3.34
CA LEU A 305 19.23 -55.03 -3.72
C LEU A 305 19.03 -54.87 -5.23
N GLU A 306 18.21 -55.74 -5.81
CA GLU A 306 17.87 -55.67 -7.23
C GLU A 306 17.02 -54.44 -7.59
N ASP A 307 17.25 -53.84 -8.76
CA ASP A 307 16.56 -52.62 -9.23
C ASP A 307 15.03 -52.76 -9.24
N GLY A 308 14.51 -53.96 -9.55
CA GLY A 308 13.07 -54.26 -9.51
C GLY A 308 12.48 -54.15 -8.11
N MET A 309 13.16 -54.69 -7.10
CA MET A 309 12.74 -54.60 -5.69
C MET A 309 12.84 -53.18 -5.15
N ILE A 310 13.87 -52.41 -5.56
CA ILE A 310 14.02 -51.01 -5.19
C ILE A 310 12.89 -50.21 -5.78
N SER A 311 12.50 -50.46 -7.04
CA SER A 311 11.37 -49.78 -7.70
C SER A 311 10.05 -50.06 -6.97
N GLU A 312 9.77 -51.29 -6.59
CA GLU A 312 8.56 -51.69 -5.85
C GLU A 312 8.47 -50.98 -4.47
N MET A 313 9.63 -50.94 -3.74
CA MET A 313 9.64 -50.36 -2.40
C MET A 313 9.65 -48.84 -2.35
N THR A 314 10.21 -48.18 -3.36
CA THR A 314 10.35 -46.71 -3.39
C THR A 314 9.35 -46.01 -4.28
N GLY A 315 8.69 -46.72 -5.18
CA GLY A 315 7.81 -46.19 -6.21
C GLY A 315 8.55 -45.44 -7.33
N LEU A 316 9.88 -45.45 -7.34
CA LEU A 316 10.68 -44.81 -8.38
C LEU A 316 10.69 -45.63 -9.67
N PRO A 317 10.67 -44.99 -10.85
CA PRO A 317 10.83 -45.71 -12.12
C PRO A 317 12.18 -46.45 -12.20
N ALA A 318 12.17 -47.66 -12.79
CA ALA A 318 13.38 -48.44 -12.95
C ALA A 318 14.49 -47.69 -13.71
N GLU A 319 14.14 -46.82 -14.65
CA GLU A 319 15.12 -46.02 -15.38
C GLU A 319 15.81 -44.94 -14.51
N GLU A 320 15.14 -44.46 -13.46
CA GLU A 320 15.76 -43.57 -12.46
C GLU A 320 16.69 -44.32 -11.52
N ILE A 321 16.30 -45.56 -11.13
CA ILE A 321 17.10 -46.41 -10.25
C ILE A 321 18.39 -46.85 -10.95
N LYS A 322 18.34 -47.14 -12.26
CA LYS A 322 19.54 -47.46 -13.03
C LYS A 322 20.60 -46.38 -13.04
N LYS A 323 20.19 -45.11 -12.92
CA LYS A 323 21.07 -43.92 -12.91
C LYS A 323 21.69 -43.61 -11.55
N LEU A 324 21.23 -44.26 -10.50
CA LEU A 324 21.78 -44.14 -9.15
C LEU A 324 23.03 -45.00 -8.96
#